data_97be3af6f6ee4881f64a1304fba501fb
#
_entry.id   97be3af6f6ee4881f64a1304fba501fb
#
_cell.length_a   1.000
_cell.length_b   1.000
_cell.length_c   1.000
_cell.angle_alpha   90.00
_cell.angle_beta   90.00
_cell.angle_gamma   90.00
#
_symmetry.space_group_name_H-M   'P 1'
#
loop_
_entity.id
_entity.type
_entity.pdbx_description
1 polymer ?
#
loop_
_entity_poly.entity_id
_entity_poly.type
_entity_poly.pdbx_seq_one_letter_code
_entity_poly.pdbx_strand_id
1 'polypeptide(L)'
;MHHSMMSWLAGVMRRDLVGFRRTLDAYPDDATPWRPVPGPVNVTGTLVLHVAGNLQHFIGTVLGNTGFVRDRDAEFATRDLPRAELHPHIDATSAVITAILPALSDHDLAAPYPVSLRNTHVSTGDFLLHLASHLGYHLGQADYHRRVVTGTPAPAGLMLIEDLSSARRDSC
;
A
#
# COMPACT_ATOMS: atom_id res chain seq x y z
N MET A 1 -25.93 4.98 -3.76
CA MET A 1 -25.05 3.83 -3.47
C MET A 1 -24.75 3.85 -1.98
N HIS A 2 -25.08 2.80 -1.25
CA HIS A 2 -24.70 2.66 0.15
C HIS A 2 -23.20 2.34 0.18
N HIS A 3 -22.37 3.28 0.63
CA HIS A 3 -20.95 3.03 0.85
C HIS A 3 -20.81 2.31 2.21
N SER A 4 -20.34 1.08 2.21
CA SER A 4 -19.98 0.36 3.44
C SER A 4 -18.66 0.89 4.00
N MET A 5 -18.38 0.63 5.27
CA MET A 5 -17.08 0.93 5.89
C MET A 5 -15.92 0.34 5.07
N MET A 6 -16.11 -0.87 4.53
CA MET A 6 -15.09 -1.54 3.71
C MET A 6 -14.85 -0.86 2.36
N SER A 7 -15.89 -0.27 1.77
CA SER A 7 -15.71 0.54 0.56
C SER A 7 -14.90 1.81 0.82
N TRP A 8 -15.08 2.44 1.98
CA TRP A 8 -14.25 3.60 2.38
C TRP A 8 -12.82 3.19 2.70
N LEU A 9 -12.63 2.08 3.42
CA LEU A 9 -11.29 1.56 3.71
C LEU A 9 -10.53 1.21 2.43
N ALA A 10 -11.20 0.53 1.49
CA ALA A 10 -10.63 0.25 0.15
C ALA A 10 -10.26 1.56 -0.58
N GLY A 11 -11.10 2.59 -0.49
CA GLY A 11 -10.85 3.91 -1.06
C GLY A 11 -9.59 4.57 -0.48
N VAL A 12 -9.43 4.53 0.85
CA VAL A 12 -8.23 5.05 1.54
C VAL A 12 -6.98 4.30 1.12
N MET A 13 -7.00 2.97 1.13
CA MET A 13 -5.84 2.16 0.75
C MET A 13 -5.44 2.36 -0.72
N ARG A 14 -6.43 2.48 -1.63
CA ARG A 14 -6.16 2.79 -3.04
C ARG A 14 -5.56 4.18 -3.23
N ARG A 15 -6.06 5.19 -2.52
CA ARG A 15 -5.46 6.53 -2.51
C ARG A 15 -3.98 6.48 -2.12
N ASP A 16 -3.66 5.71 -1.09
CA ASP A 16 -2.28 5.60 -0.60
C ASP A 16 -1.38 4.83 -1.59
N LEU A 17 -1.92 3.82 -2.31
CA LEU A 17 -1.21 3.18 -3.42
C LEU A 17 -0.96 4.14 -4.59
N VAL A 18 -1.92 5.02 -4.92
CA VAL A 18 -1.71 6.12 -5.88
C VAL A 18 -0.61 7.06 -5.38
N GLY A 19 -0.55 7.31 -4.07
CA GLY A 19 0.54 8.06 -3.45
C GLY A 19 1.91 7.42 -3.67
N PHE A 20 2.03 6.10 -3.55
CA PHE A 20 3.27 5.37 -3.88
C PHE A 20 3.66 5.53 -5.36
N ARG A 21 2.70 5.44 -6.28
CA ARG A 21 2.94 5.67 -7.70
C ARG A 21 3.48 7.08 -7.94
N ARG A 22 2.80 8.11 -7.43
CA ARG A 22 3.24 9.51 -7.53
C ARG A 22 4.63 9.74 -6.93
N THR A 23 4.93 9.06 -5.82
CA THR A 23 6.27 9.11 -5.21
C THR A 23 7.32 8.53 -6.14
N LEU A 24 7.07 7.37 -6.77
CA LEU A 24 7.96 6.77 -7.76
C LEU A 24 8.16 7.68 -8.98
N ASP A 25 7.07 8.24 -9.50
CA ASP A 25 7.12 9.11 -10.69
C ASP A 25 7.85 10.42 -10.43
N ALA A 26 7.93 10.87 -9.18
CA ALA A 26 8.63 12.09 -8.78
C ALA A 26 10.15 11.91 -8.59
N TYR A 27 10.70 10.72 -8.78
CA TYR A 27 12.15 10.53 -8.85
C TYR A 27 12.69 10.90 -10.24
N PRO A 28 13.93 11.43 -10.34
CA PRO A 28 14.50 11.88 -11.61
C PRO A 28 14.82 10.70 -12.56
N ASP A 29 15.13 9.53 -12.01
CA ASP A 29 15.54 8.33 -12.74
C ASP A 29 15.18 7.04 -11.99
N ASP A 30 15.46 5.88 -12.58
CA ASP A 30 15.13 4.57 -12.02
C ASP A 30 16.11 4.10 -10.93
N ALA A 31 17.30 4.69 -10.84
CA ALA A 31 18.30 4.34 -9.82
C ALA A 31 18.03 5.04 -8.49
N THR A 32 17.51 6.26 -8.52
CA THR A 32 17.33 7.10 -7.32
C THR A 32 16.35 6.50 -6.27
N PRO A 33 15.26 5.78 -6.62
CA PRO A 33 14.41 5.07 -5.64
C PRO A 33 15.15 4.01 -4.81
N TRP A 34 16.33 3.57 -5.28
CA TRP A 34 17.16 2.54 -4.66
C TRP A 34 18.38 3.09 -3.91
N ARG A 35 18.60 4.42 -3.95
CA ARG A 35 19.75 5.05 -3.31
C ARG A 35 19.63 4.97 -1.78
N PRO A 36 20.58 4.35 -1.08
CA PRO A 36 20.56 4.32 0.38
C PRO A 36 20.78 5.72 0.97
N VAL A 37 20.18 5.94 2.13
CA VAL A 37 20.43 7.12 2.97
C VAL A 37 21.10 6.70 4.28
N PRO A 38 21.82 7.58 4.98
CA PRO A 38 22.42 7.25 6.27
C PRO A 38 21.37 6.79 7.29
N GLY A 39 21.67 5.70 8.00
CA GLY A 39 20.79 5.08 8.97
C GLY A 39 20.06 3.85 8.43
N PRO A 40 19.38 3.07 9.28
CA PRO A 40 18.70 1.83 8.90
C PRO A 40 17.36 2.15 8.24
N VAL A 41 17.37 2.53 7.00
CA VAL A 41 16.18 2.97 6.26
C VAL A 41 15.97 2.08 5.04
N ASN A 42 14.75 1.55 4.89
CA ASN A 42 14.35 0.92 3.63
C ASN A 42 14.18 2.00 2.57
N VAL A 43 14.74 1.74 1.39
CA VAL A 43 14.60 2.62 0.22
C VAL A 43 13.22 2.46 -0.40
N THR A 44 12.77 3.44 -1.19
CA THR A 44 11.41 3.45 -1.75
C THR A 44 11.11 2.23 -2.61
N GLY A 45 12.06 1.76 -3.45
CA GLY A 45 11.86 0.55 -4.25
C GLY A 45 11.55 -0.68 -3.38
N THR A 46 12.31 -0.88 -2.29
CA THR A 46 12.05 -1.94 -1.32
C THR A 46 10.67 -1.78 -0.65
N LEU A 47 10.29 -0.54 -0.29
CA LEU A 47 8.99 -0.30 0.35
C LEU A 47 7.81 -0.62 -0.58
N VAL A 48 7.93 -0.33 -1.88
CA VAL A 48 6.91 -0.71 -2.88
C VAL A 48 6.72 -2.21 -2.94
N LEU A 49 7.82 -2.97 -3.06
CA LEU A 49 7.76 -4.44 -3.10
C LEU A 49 7.17 -5.01 -1.80
N HIS A 50 7.61 -4.44 -0.66
CA HIS A 50 7.15 -4.88 0.65
C HIS A 50 5.65 -4.63 0.87
N VAL A 51 5.13 -3.43 0.59
CA VAL A 51 3.70 -3.17 0.78
C VAL A 51 2.84 -3.96 -0.19
N ALA A 52 3.30 -4.13 -1.44
CA ALA A 52 2.60 -4.93 -2.43
C ALA A 52 2.53 -6.41 -2.02
N GLY A 53 3.66 -7.03 -1.67
CA GLY A 53 3.69 -8.42 -1.21
C GLY A 53 2.89 -8.64 0.08
N ASN A 54 2.95 -7.68 1.01
CA ASN A 54 2.18 -7.71 2.25
C ASN A 54 0.67 -7.72 1.98
N LEU A 55 0.16 -6.75 1.23
CA LEU A 55 -1.27 -6.60 0.97
C LEU A 55 -1.82 -7.69 0.06
N GLN A 56 -1.07 -8.10 -0.98
CA GLN A 56 -1.48 -9.22 -1.83
C GLN A 56 -1.55 -10.54 -1.06
N HIS A 57 -0.66 -10.77 -0.09
CA HIS A 57 -0.73 -11.94 0.75
C HIS A 57 -1.91 -11.86 1.73
N PHE A 58 -1.96 -10.84 2.57
CA PHE A 58 -2.93 -10.81 3.66
C PHE A 58 -4.36 -10.51 3.20
N ILE A 59 -4.56 -9.68 2.19
CA ILE A 59 -5.89 -9.44 1.62
C ILE A 59 -6.15 -10.41 0.46
N GLY A 60 -5.20 -10.52 -0.46
CA GLY A 60 -5.38 -11.33 -1.67
C GLY A 60 -5.48 -12.81 -1.38
N THR A 61 -4.41 -13.39 -0.83
CA THR A 61 -4.36 -14.84 -0.63
C THR A 61 -5.24 -15.28 0.55
N VAL A 62 -5.10 -14.63 1.72
CA VAL A 62 -5.76 -15.11 2.94
C VAL A 62 -7.28 -14.86 2.92
N LEU A 63 -7.73 -13.70 2.48
CA LEU A 63 -9.16 -13.38 2.45
C LEU A 63 -9.81 -13.65 1.08
N GLY A 64 -9.05 -13.45 -0.01
CA GLY A 64 -9.58 -13.54 -1.38
C GLY A 64 -9.17 -14.80 -2.14
N ASN A 65 -8.36 -15.68 -1.55
CA ASN A 65 -7.89 -16.94 -2.17
C ASN A 65 -7.31 -16.75 -3.59
N THR A 66 -6.53 -15.67 -3.79
CA THR A 66 -5.96 -15.32 -5.13
C THR A 66 -4.83 -16.24 -5.58
N GLY A 67 -4.29 -17.08 -4.69
CA GLY A 67 -3.15 -17.94 -5.00
C GLY A 67 -1.80 -17.21 -5.06
N PHE A 68 -1.72 -15.92 -4.71
CA PHE A 68 -0.44 -15.20 -4.64
C PHE A 68 0.46 -15.81 -3.56
N VAL A 69 1.68 -16.18 -3.93
CA VAL A 69 2.70 -16.69 -3.01
C VAL A 69 3.67 -15.57 -2.67
N ARG A 70 3.69 -15.17 -1.40
CA ARG A 70 4.58 -14.11 -0.91
C ARG A 70 6.01 -14.63 -0.74
N ASP A 71 6.97 -13.95 -1.31
CA ASP A 71 8.39 -14.11 -1.03
C ASP A 71 8.92 -12.87 -0.30
N ARG A 72 8.87 -12.91 1.06
CA ARG A 72 9.29 -11.78 1.88
C ARG A 72 10.78 -11.50 1.77
N ASP A 73 11.60 -12.51 1.61
CA ASP A 73 13.05 -12.35 1.52
C ASP A 73 13.41 -11.67 0.20
N ALA A 74 12.74 -12.02 -0.90
CA ALA A 74 12.89 -11.33 -2.19
C ALA A 74 12.44 -9.86 -2.11
N GLU A 75 11.37 -9.51 -1.37
CA GLU A 75 10.95 -8.11 -1.17
C GLU A 75 12.10 -7.23 -0.66
N PHE A 76 12.92 -7.76 0.24
CA PHE A 76 14.03 -7.04 0.87
C PHE A 76 15.40 -7.28 0.22
N ALA A 77 15.55 -8.30 -0.62
CA ALA A 77 16.79 -8.59 -1.35
C ALA A 77 16.85 -7.90 -2.72
N THR A 78 15.70 -7.75 -3.39
CA THR A 78 15.61 -7.16 -4.73
C THR A 78 16.07 -5.71 -4.75
N ARG A 79 16.85 -5.34 -5.79
CA ARG A 79 17.39 -4.00 -6.01
C ARG A 79 17.31 -3.65 -7.50
N ASP A 80 17.38 -2.35 -7.76
CA ASP A 80 17.62 -1.77 -9.09
C ASP A 80 16.56 -2.12 -10.16
N LEU A 81 15.34 -2.51 -9.75
CA LEU A 81 14.24 -2.64 -10.70
C LEU A 81 13.84 -1.25 -11.23
N PRO A 82 13.64 -1.12 -12.55
CA PRO A 82 13.10 0.10 -13.13
C PRO A 82 11.66 0.36 -12.65
N ARG A 83 11.24 1.61 -12.63
CA ARG A 83 9.87 1.99 -12.20
C ARG A 83 8.79 1.27 -13.00
N ALA A 84 9.05 1.00 -14.29
CA ALA A 84 8.15 0.24 -15.15
C ALA A 84 7.85 -1.18 -14.62
N GLU A 85 8.76 -1.77 -13.84
CA GLU A 85 8.56 -3.06 -13.18
C GLU A 85 7.95 -2.92 -11.79
N LEU A 86 8.14 -1.78 -11.09
CA LEU A 86 7.53 -1.50 -9.79
C LEU A 86 6.04 -1.14 -9.90
N HIS A 87 5.61 -0.42 -10.93
CA HIS A 87 4.22 0.00 -11.12
C HIS A 87 3.23 -1.18 -11.17
N PRO A 88 3.51 -2.29 -11.89
CA PRO A 88 2.62 -3.46 -11.90
C PRO A 88 2.34 -4.05 -10.52
N HIS A 89 3.28 -3.99 -9.57
CA HIS A 89 3.04 -4.43 -8.19
C HIS A 89 1.99 -3.58 -7.49
N ILE A 90 2.03 -2.25 -7.68
CA ILE A 90 1.03 -1.31 -7.15
C ILE A 90 -0.33 -1.58 -7.78
N ASP A 91 -0.39 -1.76 -9.10
CA ASP A 91 -1.62 -1.97 -9.85
C ASP A 91 -2.31 -3.28 -9.46
N ALA A 92 -1.56 -4.38 -9.37
CA ALA A 92 -2.06 -5.68 -8.93
C ALA A 92 -2.60 -5.61 -7.50
N THR A 93 -1.90 -4.90 -6.60
CA THR A 93 -2.35 -4.70 -5.21
C THR A 93 -3.64 -3.88 -5.16
N SER A 94 -3.75 -2.82 -5.96
CA SER A 94 -4.96 -1.99 -6.05
C SER A 94 -6.16 -2.80 -6.58
N ALA A 95 -5.95 -3.69 -7.55
CA ALA A 95 -6.98 -4.58 -8.07
C ALA A 95 -7.49 -5.56 -7.00
N VAL A 96 -6.59 -6.16 -6.23
CA VAL A 96 -6.91 -7.06 -5.11
C VAL A 96 -7.76 -6.35 -4.06
N ILE A 97 -7.36 -5.17 -3.60
CA ILE A 97 -8.10 -4.36 -2.62
C ILE A 97 -9.51 -4.04 -3.13
N THR A 98 -9.60 -3.64 -4.40
CA THR A 98 -10.87 -3.25 -5.04
C THR A 98 -11.85 -4.41 -5.14
N ALA A 99 -11.35 -5.62 -5.42
CA ALA A 99 -12.17 -6.79 -5.59
C ALA A 99 -12.65 -7.38 -4.25
N ILE A 100 -11.80 -7.37 -3.22
CA ILE A 100 -12.03 -8.16 -2.01
C ILE A 100 -12.69 -7.34 -0.89
N LEU A 101 -12.14 -6.17 -0.54
CA LEU A 101 -12.61 -5.46 0.65
C LEU A 101 -14.09 -5.07 0.59
N PRO A 102 -14.65 -4.56 -0.51
CA PRO A 102 -16.07 -4.18 -0.56
C PRO A 102 -17.05 -5.37 -0.42
N ALA A 103 -16.57 -6.60 -0.61
CA ALA A 103 -17.38 -7.81 -0.50
C ALA A 103 -17.47 -8.37 0.92
N LEU A 104 -16.63 -7.89 1.85
CA LEU A 104 -16.64 -8.33 3.24
C LEU A 104 -17.84 -7.75 4.00
N SER A 105 -18.54 -8.63 4.72
CA SER A 105 -19.66 -8.28 5.60
C SER A 105 -19.18 -7.92 7.02
N ASP A 106 -20.06 -7.33 7.82
CA ASP A 106 -19.80 -7.07 9.25
C ASP A 106 -19.50 -8.36 10.02
N HIS A 107 -20.13 -9.49 9.63
CA HIS A 107 -19.83 -10.80 10.20
C HIS A 107 -18.37 -11.22 9.90
N ASP A 108 -17.90 -11.03 8.67
CA ASP A 108 -16.51 -11.35 8.29
C ASP A 108 -15.51 -10.48 9.06
N LEU A 109 -15.86 -9.21 9.32
CA LEU A 109 -14.99 -8.30 10.07
C LEU A 109 -14.90 -8.67 11.55
N ALA A 110 -15.98 -9.15 12.15
CA ALA A 110 -16.01 -9.60 13.54
C ALA A 110 -15.32 -10.95 13.74
N ALA A 111 -15.25 -11.77 12.70
CA ALA A 111 -14.63 -13.09 12.75
C ALA A 111 -13.11 -13.00 13.02
N PRO A 112 -12.51 -14.02 13.68
CA PRO A 112 -11.06 -14.11 13.79
C PRO A 112 -10.39 -14.11 12.42
N TYR A 113 -9.29 -13.35 12.28
CA TYR A 113 -8.50 -13.40 11.05
C TYR A 113 -7.95 -14.81 10.82
N PRO A 114 -8.02 -15.39 9.60
CA PRO A 114 -7.83 -16.83 9.37
C PRO A 114 -6.46 -17.39 9.76
N VAL A 115 -5.44 -16.53 9.85
CA VAL A 115 -4.08 -16.98 10.21
C VAL A 115 -3.57 -16.27 11.46
N SER A 116 -2.78 -17.00 12.26
CA SER A 116 -2.12 -16.44 13.44
C SER A 116 -1.00 -15.46 13.00
N LEU A 117 -0.94 -14.30 13.65
CA LEU A 117 0.03 -13.25 13.39
C LEU A 117 1.02 -13.18 14.56
N ARG A 118 2.22 -13.68 14.38
CA ARG A 118 3.24 -13.74 15.46
C ARG A 118 2.70 -14.34 16.75
N ASN A 119 1.99 -15.48 16.65
CA ASN A 119 1.32 -16.16 17.76
C ASN A 119 0.19 -15.34 18.42
N THR A 120 -0.37 -14.37 17.71
CA THR A 120 -1.49 -13.54 18.17
C THR A 120 -2.68 -13.71 17.22
N HIS A 121 -3.87 -13.78 17.79
CA HIS A 121 -5.13 -13.78 17.06
C HIS A 121 -5.82 -12.42 17.23
N VAL A 122 -6.34 -11.89 16.15
CA VAL A 122 -7.09 -10.62 16.11
C VAL A 122 -8.34 -10.79 15.25
N SER A 123 -9.29 -9.88 15.34
CA SER A 123 -10.42 -9.85 14.39
C SER A 123 -9.94 -9.44 13.00
N THR A 124 -10.65 -9.86 11.96
CA THR A 124 -10.38 -9.45 10.59
C THR A 124 -10.43 -7.93 10.44
N GLY A 125 -11.41 -7.27 11.07
CA GLY A 125 -11.55 -5.82 11.02
C GLY A 125 -10.34 -5.09 11.63
N ASP A 126 -9.89 -5.49 12.83
CA ASP A 126 -8.71 -4.90 13.46
C ASP A 126 -7.46 -5.04 12.58
N PHE A 127 -7.28 -6.24 11.98
CA PHE A 127 -6.13 -6.47 11.14
C PHE A 127 -6.17 -5.67 9.83
N LEU A 128 -7.34 -5.49 9.23
CA LEU A 128 -7.50 -4.64 8.04
C LEU A 128 -7.20 -3.16 8.34
N LEU A 129 -7.61 -2.65 9.50
CA LEU A 129 -7.24 -1.30 9.95
C LEU A 129 -5.73 -1.19 10.18
N HIS A 130 -5.11 -2.21 10.78
CA HIS A 130 -3.66 -2.28 10.92
C HIS A 130 -2.97 -2.25 9.55
N LEU A 131 -3.44 -3.01 8.55
CA LEU A 131 -2.86 -3.01 7.21
C LEU A 131 -2.96 -1.64 6.52
N ALA A 132 -4.08 -0.94 6.68
CA ALA A 132 -4.23 0.42 6.14
C ALA A 132 -3.25 1.41 6.83
N SER A 133 -3.13 1.33 8.16
CA SER A 133 -2.17 2.13 8.92
C SER A 133 -0.71 1.83 8.52
N HIS A 134 -0.38 0.56 8.33
CA HIS A 134 0.94 0.09 7.89
C HIS A 134 1.28 0.61 6.47
N LEU A 135 0.30 0.60 5.55
CA LEU A 135 0.47 1.16 4.21
C LEU A 135 0.78 2.67 4.28
N GLY A 136 -0.02 3.44 5.03
CA GLY A 136 0.19 4.88 5.22
C GLY A 136 1.54 5.21 5.88
N TYR A 137 1.96 4.40 6.87
CA TYR A 137 3.28 4.52 7.51
C TYR A 137 4.43 4.38 6.49
N HIS A 138 4.38 3.36 5.64
CA HIS A 138 5.41 3.15 4.61
C HIS A 138 5.33 4.18 3.47
N LEU A 139 4.15 4.67 3.14
CA LEU A 139 4.01 5.77 2.18
C LEU A 139 4.72 7.04 2.67
N GLY A 140 4.55 7.39 3.95
CA GLY A 140 5.26 8.51 4.56
C GLY A 140 6.79 8.32 4.52
N GLN A 141 7.28 7.10 4.79
CA GLN A 141 8.71 6.79 4.68
C GLN A 141 9.22 6.93 3.24
N ALA A 142 8.46 6.46 2.25
CA ALA A 142 8.83 6.54 0.83
C ALA A 142 8.93 8.01 0.35
N ASP A 143 7.98 8.87 0.71
CA ASP A 143 8.05 10.30 0.36
C ASP A 143 9.19 11.01 1.09
N TYR A 144 9.44 10.68 2.36
CA TYR A 144 10.56 11.24 3.11
C TYR A 144 11.90 10.82 2.49
N HIS A 145 12.05 9.53 2.14
CA HIS A 145 13.22 9.04 1.40
C HIS A 145 13.43 9.83 0.10
N ARG A 146 12.36 10.00 -0.71
CA ARG A 146 12.41 10.77 -1.95
C ARG A 146 12.93 12.19 -1.70
N ARG A 147 12.36 12.90 -0.74
CA ARG A 147 12.79 14.28 -0.41
C ARG A 147 14.25 14.36 -0.04
N VAL A 148 14.74 13.40 0.75
CA VAL A 148 16.14 13.36 1.19
C VAL A 148 17.08 13.14 0.01
N VAL A 149 16.81 12.13 -0.84
CA VAL A 149 17.74 11.77 -1.93
C VAL A 149 17.67 12.71 -3.13
N THR A 150 16.54 13.41 -3.33
CA THR A 150 16.39 14.36 -4.44
C THR A 150 16.67 15.82 -4.05
N GLY A 151 16.71 16.12 -2.74
CA GLY A 151 16.78 17.49 -2.25
C GLY A 151 15.51 18.31 -2.49
N THR A 152 14.41 17.68 -2.92
CA THR A 152 13.14 18.36 -3.25
C THR A 152 12.21 18.36 -2.04
N PRO A 153 11.90 19.50 -1.40
CA PRO A 153 11.08 19.55 -0.19
C PRO A 153 9.58 19.37 -0.47
N ALA A 154 9.12 19.64 -1.70
CA ALA A 154 7.71 19.56 -2.06
C ALA A 154 7.17 18.12 -1.96
N PRO A 155 5.95 17.88 -1.43
CA PRO A 155 5.34 16.56 -1.42
C PRO A 155 4.98 16.11 -2.85
N ALA A 156 4.93 14.78 -3.06
CA ALA A 156 4.54 14.19 -4.34
C ALA A 156 3.02 14.08 -4.53
N GLY A 157 2.22 14.88 -3.82
CA GLY A 157 0.75 14.82 -3.89
C GLY A 157 0.18 13.57 -3.21
N LEU A 158 0.63 13.32 -1.97
CA LEU A 158 0.21 12.19 -1.18
C LEU A 158 -1.06 12.48 -0.39
N MET A 159 -1.85 11.43 -0.13
CA MET A 159 -3.01 11.47 0.76
C MET A 159 -3.98 12.61 0.44
N LEU A 160 -4.15 12.93 -0.85
CA LEU A 160 -5.05 13.99 -1.27
C LEU A 160 -6.50 13.62 -0.93
N ILE A 161 -7.25 14.57 -0.36
CA ILE A 161 -8.66 14.37 0.01
C ILE A 161 -9.51 14.17 -1.24
N GLU A 162 -9.17 14.84 -2.33
CA GLU A 162 -9.84 14.73 -3.64
C GLU A 162 -9.69 13.34 -4.30
N ASP A 163 -8.75 12.52 -3.85
CA ASP A 163 -8.58 11.12 -4.28
C ASP A 163 -9.45 10.13 -3.47
N LEU A 164 -10.18 10.60 -2.46
CA LEU A 164 -11.10 9.74 -1.71
C LEU A 164 -12.34 9.41 -2.55
N SER A 165 -12.86 8.19 -2.40
CA SER A 165 -13.99 7.68 -3.20
C SER A 165 -15.28 8.49 -3.07
N SER A 166 -15.45 9.25 -1.98
CA SER A 166 -16.61 10.11 -1.71
C SER A 166 -16.36 11.59 -2.05
N ALA A 167 -15.15 11.95 -2.50
CA ALA A 167 -14.82 13.34 -2.79
C ALA A 167 -15.75 13.94 -3.85
N ARG A 168 -16.17 15.19 -3.62
CA ARG A 168 -16.93 16.02 -4.57
C ARG A 168 -16.28 17.38 -4.60
N ARG A 169 -16.17 17.95 -5.78
CA ARG A 169 -15.73 19.34 -5.95
C ARG A 169 -16.93 20.25 -5.84
N ASP A 170 -16.75 21.41 -5.22
CA ASP A 170 -17.77 22.44 -5.22
C ASP A 170 -18.01 22.89 -6.67
N SER A 171 -19.30 23.06 -7.01
CA SER A 171 -19.68 23.63 -8.29
C SER A 171 -19.33 25.12 -8.26
N CYS A 172 -18.46 25.57 -9.16
CA CYS A 172 -18.22 27.01 -9.38
C CYS A 172 -19.45 27.68 -10.03
#